data_2600821bcb897bdeddfa0bdc07288e4b
#
_entry.id   2600821bcb897bdeddfa0bdc07288e4b
#
_cell.length_a   1.000
_cell.length_b   1.000
_cell.length_c   1.000
_cell.angle_alpha   90.00
_cell.angle_beta   90.00
_cell.angle_gamma   90.00
#
_symmetry.space_group_name_H-M   'P 1'
#
loop_
_entity.id
_entity.type
_entity.pdbx_description
1 polymer ?
#
loop_
_entity_poly.entity_id
_entity_poly.type
_entity_poly.pdbx_seq_one_letter_code
_entity_poly.pdbx_strand_id
1 'polypeptide(L)'
;IVIETVKNQKVSSFSLKFGIKTSELIMEKDEWGTSYYFKINGRTIFCKGGDYIPQDIFPARVKDEDIERMVEIMAESNFNMVRVWGGGYYPDEVFFDKCDELGIMVWEDLMFACAMYPGDDAFIENISKEFRLQIPRIAAHPSVVLFNGNNEVEVAWGNWGFQIKYGLYGKSAKEIERSYDRVFKETAPNIIKEFTGIPYIHTSPLSNWGKDDLYNHGSQHYWGVWHGKDPMEDFGKKIGRFNAEYGFQSFPEYNTLLTFSDTTQWDLSSDVMKHHQKSYVGNDMILKHAKRLYGKPETFEDFVYYSQLTQAKAVSMAVAGHRIDFPRCGGTLYWQVNDCWPAPTWSSIDYNWNWKALQYEVKKDYEDVAILAKYDDLENRSYYIVNDLPDKYTSIIQ
;
A
#
# COMPACT_ATOMS: atom_id res chain seq x y z
N ILE A 1 14.78 10.24 27.24
CA ILE A 1 15.69 11.30 27.76
C ILE A 1 14.83 12.30 28.51
N VAL A 2 15.20 12.59 29.74
CA VAL A 2 14.57 13.65 30.53
C VAL A 2 15.55 14.82 30.56
N ILE A 3 15.13 15.98 30.07
CA ILE A 3 15.90 17.22 30.14
C ILE A 3 15.22 18.10 31.18
N GLU A 4 15.91 18.35 32.30
CA GLU A 4 15.45 19.25 33.37
C GLU A 4 16.16 20.60 33.24
N THR A 5 15.38 21.67 33.19
CA THR A 5 15.92 23.02 33.22
C THR A 5 15.43 23.72 34.49
N VAL A 6 16.36 24.23 35.27
CA VAL A 6 16.05 25.02 36.47
C VAL A 6 16.33 26.49 36.17
N LYS A 7 15.28 27.32 36.16
CA LYS A 7 15.40 28.78 36.04
C LYS A 7 14.43 29.45 37.01
N ASN A 8 14.97 30.23 37.92
CA ASN A 8 14.22 31.03 38.93
C ASN A 8 13.18 30.22 39.70
N GLN A 9 13.57 29.09 40.30
CA GLN A 9 12.71 28.19 41.11
C GLN A 9 11.59 27.46 40.34
N LYS A 10 11.46 27.61 39.03
CA LYS A 10 10.59 26.78 38.21
C LYS A 10 11.40 25.68 37.58
N VAL A 11 11.06 24.42 37.87
CA VAL A 11 11.59 23.23 37.20
C VAL A 11 10.63 22.87 36.11
N SER A 12 11.10 22.83 34.86
CA SER A 12 10.34 22.24 33.75
C SER A 12 11.04 20.97 33.29
N SER A 13 10.34 19.86 33.25
CA SER A 13 10.82 18.60 32.68
C SER A 13 10.26 18.40 31.30
N PHE A 14 11.09 17.88 30.40
CA PHE A 14 10.72 17.49 29.06
C PHE A 14 11.14 16.03 28.87
N SER A 15 10.21 15.21 28.36
CA SER A 15 10.47 13.80 28.07
C SER A 15 10.33 13.56 26.56
N LEU A 16 11.35 12.96 25.97
CA LEU A 16 11.37 12.62 24.55
C LEU A 16 11.65 11.12 24.39
N LYS A 17 10.83 10.43 23.61
CA LYS A 17 11.13 9.10 23.09
C LYS A 17 11.91 9.26 21.79
N PHE A 18 12.88 8.41 21.54
CA PHE A 18 13.59 8.35 20.27
C PHE A 18 14.02 6.91 19.99
N GLY A 19 14.12 6.55 18.71
CA GLY A 19 14.62 5.25 18.28
C GLY A 19 15.99 5.37 17.62
N ILE A 20 16.80 4.32 17.74
CA ILE A 20 18.08 4.18 17.05
C ILE A 20 17.93 3.07 16.03
N LYS A 21 18.05 3.41 14.74
CA LYS A 21 17.99 2.45 13.65
C LYS A 21 19.01 2.76 12.56
N THR A 22 19.34 1.75 11.79
CA THR A 22 19.82 1.91 10.42
C THR A 22 18.75 1.36 9.49
N SER A 23 18.43 2.06 8.40
CA SER A 23 17.54 1.59 7.34
C SER A 23 18.21 1.80 5.99
N GLU A 24 18.25 0.75 5.20
CA GLU A 24 18.86 0.75 3.88
C GLU A 24 17.87 0.13 2.89
N LEU A 25 17.67 0.77 1.75
CA LEU A 25 17.03 0.18 0.59
C LEU A 25 18.13 -0.34 -0.35
N ILE A 26 18.16 -1.64 -0.56
CA ILE A 26 19.19 -2.29 -1.39
C ILE A 26 18.66 -2.48 -2.80
N MET A 27 19.30 -1.75 -3.74
CA MET A 27 19.01 -1.77 -5.17
C MET A 27 20.29 -2.08 -5.94
N GLU A 28 20.68 -3.33 -5.95
CA GLU A 28 21.93 -3.82 -6.56
C GLU A 28 21.62 -4.86 -7.65
N LYS A 29 22.53 -5.00 -8.61
CA LYS A 29 22.42 -6.06 -9.63
C LYS A 29 22.66 -7.42 -9.00
N ASP A 30 21.81 -8.37 -9.31
CA ASP A 30 21.91 -9.76 -8.90
C ASP A 30 21.58 -10.72 -10.07
N GLU A 31 21.46 -12.01 -9.80
CA GLU A 31 21.19 -13.04 -10.83
C GLU A 31 19.81 -12.90 -11.50
N TRP A 32 18.86 -12.20 -10.87
CA TRP A 32 17.50 -11.98 -11.40
C TRP A 32 17.32 -10.60 -12.06
N GLY A 33 18.19 -9.62 -11.76
CA GLY A 33 18.07 -8.27 -12.31
C GLY A 33 18.60 -7.20 -11.36
N THR A 34 17.72 -6.37 -10.79
CA THR A 34 18.06 -5.37 -9.76
C THR A 34 17.22 -5.62 -8.52
N SER A 35 17.86 -5.89 -7.40
CA SER A 35 17.20 -6.15 -6.12
C SER A 35 16.38 -4.97 -5.65
N TYR A 36 15.39 -5.25 -4.79
CA TYR A 36 14.63 -4.22 -4.07
C TYR A 36 14.18 -4.81 -2.73
N TYR A 37 14.95 -4.57 -1.70
CA TYR A 37 14.64 -5.04 -0.35
C TYR A 37 15.24 -4.14 0.72
N PHE A 38 14.68 -4.21 1.92
CA PHE A 38 15.14 -3.41 3.05
C PHE A 38 16.07 -4.20 3.98
N LYS A 39 17.10 -3.49 4.48
CA LYS A 39 17.87 -3.91 5.65
C LYS A 39 17.58 -2.97 6.80
N ILE A 40 17.15 -3.52 7.92
CA ILE A 40 16.94 -2.79 9.16
C ILE A 40 17.90 -3.32 10.21
N ASN A 41 18.73 -2.43 10.74
CA ASN A 41 19.81 -2.78 11.68
C ASN A 41 20.71 -3.92 11.13
N GLY A 42 21.03 -3.83 9.83
CA GLY A 42 21.85 -4.81 9.12
C GLY A 42 21.16 -6.13 8.75
N ARG A 43 19.89 -6.33 9.14
CA ARG A 43 19.13 -7.54 8.85
C ARG A 43 18.21 -7.32 7.66
N THR A 44 18.22 -8.24 6.69
CA THR A 44 17.24 -8.26 5.60
C THR A 44 15.86 -8.63 6.14
N ILE A 45 14.85 -7.83 5.79
CA ILE A 45 13.46 -8.02 6.22
C ILE A 45 12.60 -8.27 4.99
N PHE A 46 11.74 -9.30 5.04
CA PHE A 46 10.62 -9.39 4.12
C PHE A 46 9.50 -8.46 4.60
N CYS A 47 9.13 -7.47 3.78
CA CYS A 47 8.13 -6.47 4.15
C CYS A 47 6.72 -7.01 3.90
N LYS A 48 5.86 -6.94 4.93
CA LYS A 48 4.47 -7.44 4.94
C LYS A 48 3.53 -6.32 5.36
N GLY A 49 2.53 -6.00 4.55
CA GLY A 49 1.58 -4.96 4.92
C GLY A 49 0.62 -4.56 3.81
N GLY A 50 0.20 -3.31 3.83
CA GLY A 50 -0.73 -2.76 2.85
C GLY A 50 -0.62 -1.24 2.75
N ASP A 51 -1.39 -0.68 1.81
CA ASP A 51 -1.44 0.74 1.55
C ASP A 51 -2.50 1.40 2.44
N TYR A 52 -2.08 2.41 3.18
CA TYR A 52 -2.94 3.25 4.01
C TYR A 52 -3.38 4.48 3.24
N ILE A 53 -4.69 4.72 3.21
CA ILE A 53 -5.33 5.89 2.61
C ILE A 53 -6.00 6.74 3.70
N PRO A 54 -6.45 7.99 3.42
CA PRO A 54 -7.26 8.74 4.37
C PRO A 54 -8.43 7.92 4.93
N GLN A 55 -8.69 8.01 6.23
CA GLN A 55 -9.76 7.26 6.89
C GLN A 55 -11.16 7.87 6.68
N ASP A 56 -11.23 9.11 6.22
CA ASP A 56 -12.46 9.81 5.84
C ASP A 56 -12.17 10.80 4.71
N ILE A 57 -13.15 11.06 3.83
CA ILE A 57 -13.08 12.12 2.83
C ILE A 57 -13.03 13.53 3.46
N PHE A 58 -13.38 13.64 4.74
CA PHE A 58 -13.27 14.84 5.56
C PHE A 58 -12.28 14.58 6.71
N PRO A 59 -10.99 14.84 6.55
CA PRO A 59 -9.95 14.49 7.54
C PRO A 59 -10.26 15.01 8.95
N ALA A 60 -10.93 16.15 9.07
CA ALA A 60 -11.31 16.72 10.37
C ALA A 60 -12.31 15.87 11.19
N ARG A 61 -12.86 14.80 10.63
CA ARG A 61 -13.72 13.84 11.37
C ARG A 61 -12.92 12.72 12.01
N VAL A 62 -11.70 12.47 11.52
CA VAL A 62 -10.84 11.42 12.04
C VAL A 62 -10.23 11.88 13.36
N LYS A 63 -10.33 11.05 14.38
CA LYS A 63 -9.79 11.34 15.71
C LYS A 63 -8.47 10.60 15.91
N ASP A 64 -7.68 11.04 16.88
CA ASP A 64 -6.42 10.39 17.23
C ASP A 64 -6.63 8.91 17.60
N GLU A 65 -7.72 8.61 18.33
CA GLU A 65 -8.06 7.23 18.71
C GLU A 65 -8.37 6.35 17.50
N ASP A 66 -8.95 6.92 16.44
CA ASP A 66 -9.22 6.20 15.18
C ASP A 66 -7.91 5.88 14.45
N ILE A 67 -6.97 6.82 14.45
CA ILE A 67 -5.64 6.63 13.85
C ILE A 67 -4.86 5.56 14.62
N GLU A 68 -4.78 5.69 15.96
CA GLU A 68 -4.13 4.69 16.82
C GLU A 68 -4.70 3.30 16.61
N ARG A 69 -6.04 3.17 16.61
CA ARG A 69 -6.72 1.89 16.41
C ARG A 69 -6.42 1.26 15.05
N MET A 70 -6.31 2.06 13.98
CA MET A 70 -5.95 1.54 12.67
C MET A 70 -4.55 0.93 12.66
N VAL A 71 -3.58 1.60 13.26
CA VAL A 71 -2.21 1.09 13.38
C VAL A 71 -2.15 -0.16 14.29
N GLU A 72 -2.94 -0.19 15.36
CA GLU A 72 -3.06 -1.39 16.22
C GLU A 72 -3.59 -2.59 15.44
N ILE A 73 -4.63 -2.41 14.61
CA ILE A 73 -5.18 -3.47 13.77
C ILE A 73 -4.12 -3.99 12.77
N MET A 74 -3.31 -3.11 12.19
CA MET A 74 -2.20 -3.52 11.32
C MET A 74 -1.20 -4.41 12.10
N ALA A 75 -0.79 -3.99 13.30
CA ALA A 75 0.10 -4.77 14.16
C ALA A 75 -0.52 -6.12 14.60
N GLU A 76 -1.80 -6.12 15.01
CA GLU A 76 -2.56 -7.32 15.34
C GLU A 76 -2.67 -8.31 14.17
N SER A 77 -2.53 -7.80 12.94
CA SER A 77 -2.58 -8.58 11.70
C SER A 77 -1.20 -8.92 11.14
N ASN A 78 -0.15 -8.83 11.97
CA ASN A 78 1.22 -9.19 11.65
C ASN A 78 1.87 -8.34 10.54
N PHE A 79 1.41 -7.12 10.35
CA PHE A 79 2.09 -6.16 9.48
C PHE A 79 3.42 -5.75 10.11
N ASN A 80 4.44 -5.62 9.29
CA ASN A 80 5.70 -5.00 9.69
C ASN A 80 6.01 -3.75 8.84
N MET A 81 5.17 -3.44 7.83
CA MET A 81 5.29 -2.24 7.01
C MET A 81 3.91 -1.72 6.63
N VAL A 82 3.80 -0.40 6.52
CA VAL A 82 2.65 0.29 5.93
C VAL A 82 3.17 1.32 4.93
N ARG A 83 2.50 1.46 3.79
CA ARG A 83 2.75 2.56 2.87
C ARG A 83 1.65 3.60 3.00
N VAL A 84 2.04 4.83 3.29
CA VAL A 84 1.15 5.99 3.23
C VAL A 84 1.07 6.44 1.78
N TRP A 85 -0.11 6.32 1.18
CA TRP A 85 -0.33 6.60 -0.23
C TRP A 85 -0.35 8.09 -0.55
N GLY A 86 0.35 8.49 -1.61
CA GLY A 86 0.52 9.88 -2.02
C GLY A 86 -0.72 10.60 -2.57
N GLY A 87 -1.86 9.92 -2.69
CA GLY A 87 -3.15 10.53 -3.04
C GLY A 87 -3.95 11.02 -1.85
N GLY A 88 -3.35 11.07 -0.66
CA GLY A 88 -3.97 11.48 0.59
C GLY A 88 -3.42 12.80 1.14
N TYR A 89 -3.07 12.79 2.40
CA TYR A 89 -2.40 13.86 3.14
C TYR A 89 -1.38 13.24 4.10
N TYR A 90 -0.39 14.03 4.51
CA TYR A 90 0.60 13.58 5.49
C TYR A 90 -0.07 13.28 6.82
N PRO A 91 0.08 12.08 7.37
CA PRO A 91 -0.53 11.73 8.66
C PRO A 91 -0.05 12.65 9.81
N ASP A 92 -0.87 12.77 10.82
CA ASP A 92 -0.53 13.45 12.07
C ASP A 92 0.48 12.66 12.89
N GLU A 93 1.12 13.30 13.87
CA GLU A 93 2.15 12.72 14.73
C GLU A 93 1.70 11.40 15.38
N VAL A 94 0.44 11.31 15.77
CA VAL A 94 -0.14 10.12 16.42
C VAL A 94 0.01 8.85 15.59
N PHE A 95 -0.06 8.95 14.26
CA PHE A 95 0.16 7.82 13.35
C PHE A 95 1.59 7.29 13.46
N PHE A 96 2.55 8.19 13.35
CA PHE A 96 3.97 7.83 13.40
C PHE A 96 4.40 7.38 14.79
N ASP A 97 3.93 8.06 15.84
CA ASP A 97 4.17 7.67 17.24
C ASP A 97 3.70 6.24 17.50
N LYS A 98 2.52 5.87 16.98
CA LYS A 98 1.98 4.53 17.13
C LYS A 98 2.75 3.50 16.28
N CYS A 99 3.19 3.86 15.07
CA CYS A 99 4.07 3.02 14.26
C CYS A 99 5.43 2.80 14.94
N ASP A 100 6.00 3.84 15.56
CA ASP A 100 7.23 3.75 16.36
C ASP A 100 7.08 2.79 17.55
N GLU A 101 5.94 2.88 18.25
CA GLU A 101 5.64 2.06 19.42
C GLU A 101 5.49 0.58 19.05
N LEU A 102 4.78 0.29 17.96
CA LEU A 102 4.43 -1.07 17.55
C LEU A 102 5.44 -1.70 16.56
N GLY A 103 6.45 -0.94 16.13
CA GLY A 103 7.51 -1.43 15.25
C GLY A 103 7.07 -1.63 13.79
N ILE A 104 6.09 -0.87 13.32
CA ILE A 104 5.66 -0.89 11.93
C ILE A 104 6.50 0.09 11.11
N MET A 105 7.23 -0.40 10.13
CA MET A 105 7.97 0.43 9.18
C MET A 105 7.02 1.26 8.33
N VAL A 106 7.37 2.52 8.07
CA VAL A 106 6.59 3.43 7.23
C VAL A 106 7.34 3.73 5.93
N TRP A 107 6.69 3.44 4.81
CA TRP A 107 7.00 3.96 3.50
C TRP A 107 6.11 5.18 3.27
N GLU A 108 6.69 6.36 3.24
CA GLU A 108 5.96 7.61 3.09
C GLU A 108 6.03 8.14 1.67
N ASP A 109 4.88 8.23 0.99
CA ASP A 109 4.79 8.97 -0.27
C ASP A 109 4.70 10.48 0.00
N LEU A 110 5.38 11.28 -0.80
CA LEU A 110 5.03 12.69 -0.93
C LEU A 110 3.65 12.80 -1.61
N MET A 111 2.88 13.83 -1.26
CA MET A 111 1.45 13.91 -1.62
C MET A 111 1.22 14.28 -3.10
N PHE A 112 1.67 13.39 -3.98
CA PHE A 112 1.50 13.45 -5.43
C PHE A 112 1.05 12.08 -5.96
N ALA A 113 -0.04 12.06 -6.74
CA ALA A 113 -0.57 10.82 -7.30
C ALA A 113 -1.24 11.03 -8.66
N CYS A 114 -0.98 10.10 -9.60
CA CYS A 114 -1.76 9.85 -10.80
C CYS A 114 -2.03 11.04 -11.72
N ALA A 115 -1.28 12.15 -11.61
CA ALA A 115 -1.48 13.37 -12.37
C ALA A 115 -0.15 14.04 -12.78
N MET A 116 -0.22 14.92 -13.78
CA MET A 116 0.93 15.73 -14.18
C MET A 116 0.93 17.04 -13.38
N TYR A 117 2.06 17.35 -12.76
CA TYR A 117 2.22 18.51 -11.90
C TYR A 117 3.03 19.61 -12.58
N PRO A 118 2.79 20.90 -12.25
CA PRO A 118 3.61 22.00 -12.72
C PRO A 118 5.06 21.92 -12.22
N GLY A 119 5.99 22.51 -12.97
CA GLY A 119 7.39 22.62 -12.56
C GLY A 119 7.93 24.04 -12.70
N ASP A 120 7.05 25.06 -12.75
CA ASP A 120 7.45 26.45 -12.72
C ASP A 120 8.01 26.87 -11.36
N ASP A 121 8.68 28.04 -11.33
CA ASP A 121 9.38 28.48 -10.12
C ASP A 121 8.44 28.72 -8.93
N ALA A 122 7.21 29.19 -9.18
CA ALA A 122 6.25 29.46 -8.11
C ALA A 122 5.77 28.15 -7.48
N PHE A 123 5.51 27.12 -8.29
CA PHE A 123 5.14 25.81 -7.79
C PHE A 123 6.30 25.15 -7.02
N ILE A 124 7.52 25.19 -7.57
CA ILE A 124 8.73 24.66 -6.91
C ILE A 124 8.98 25.36 -5.57
N GLU A 125 8.83 26.66 -5.49
CA GLU A 125 8.95 27.39 -4.22
C GLU A 125 7.90 26.94 -3.20
N ASN A 126 6.64 26.76 -3.64
CA ASN A 126 5.56 26.34 -2.76
C ASN A 126 5.77 24.94 -2.20
N ILE A 127 6.05 23.95 -3.06
CA ILE A 127 6.31 22.56 -2.59
C ILE A 127 7.59 22.48 -1.76
N SER A 128 8.59 23.31 -2.03
CA SER A 128 9.81 23.36 -1.21
C SER A 128 9.51 23.80 0.23
N LYS A 129 8.57 24.72 0.43
CA LYS A 129 8.11 25.13 1.77
C LYS A 129 7.40 23.99 2.47
N GLU A 130 6.51 23.27 1.76
CA GLU A 130 5.82 22.09 2.28
C GLU A 130 6.81 21.00 2.68
N PHE A 131 7.74 20.65 1.80
CA PHE A 131 8.75 19.62 2.09
C PHE A 131 9.63 19.99 3.29
N ARG A 132 10.06 21.25 3.41
CA ARG A 132 10.86 21.72 4.55
C ARG A 132 10.10 21.73 5.87
N LEU A 133 8.77 21.71 5.84
CA LEU A 133 7.91 21.58 7.00
C LEU A 133 7.66 20.09 7.33
N GLN A 134 7.30 19.27 6.35
CA GLN A 134 6.85 17.91 6.57
C GLN A 134 8.00 16.91 6.73
N ILE A 135 9.03 17.00 5.88
CA ILE A 135 10.12 16.00 5.90
C ILE A 135 10.85 15.94 7.24
N PRO A 136 11.28 17.04 7.87
CA PRO A 136 11.95 16.96 9.18
C PRO A 136 11.08 16.36 10.27
N ARG A 137 9.78 16.66 10.26
CA ARG A 137 8.78 16.13 11.18
C ARG A 137 8.69 14.61 11.03
N ILE A 138 8.42 14.14 9.83
CA ILE A 138 8.23 12.72 9.50
C ILE A 138 9.55 11.94 9.69
N ALA A 139 10.68 12.48 9.26
CA ALA A 139 11.99 11.83 9.36
C ALA A 139 12.49 11.68 10.82
N ALA A 140 11.90 12.41 11.78
CA ALA A 140 12.21 12.26 13.19
C ALA A 140 11.75 10.92 13.77
N HIS A 141 10.79 10.25 13.10
CA HIS A 141 10.24 8.98 13.54
C HIS A 141 11.11 7.79 13.12
N PRO A 142 11.52 6.92 14.06
CA PRO A 142 12.33 5.75 13.72
C PRO A 142 11.60 4.70 12.87
N SER A 143 10.26 4.72 12.80
CA SER A 143 9.48 3.85 11.92
C SER A 143 9.66 4.18 10.43
N VAL A 144 9.93 5.44 10.06
CA VAL A 144 10.02 5.86 8.65
C VAL A 144 11.29 5.34 8.00
N VAL A 145 11.16 4.51 6.97
CA VAL A 145 12.29 3.81 6.31
C VAL A 145 12.49 4.19 4.85
N LEU A 146 11.52 4.86 4.23
CA LEU A 146 11.57 5.27 2.83
C LEU A 146 10.72 6.51 2.60
N PHE A 147 11.24 7.47 1.83
CA PHE A 147 10.46 8.50 1.17
C PHE A 147 10.30 8.16 -0.32
N ASN A 148 9.07 8.30 -0.84
CA ASN A 148 8.76 8.12 -2.25
C ASN A 148 8.20 9.40 -2.85
N GLY A 149 8.69 9.80 -4.02
CA GLY A 149 8.34 11.09 -4.63
C GLY A 149 6.88 11.17 -5.07
N ASN A 150 6.32 10.08 -5.60
CA ASN A 150 4.94 10.08 -6.07
C ASN A 150 4.37 8.68 -6.27
N ASN A 151 3.03 8.61 -6.28
CA ASN A 151 2.29 7.44 -6.74
C ASN A 151 1.96 7.56 -8.22
N GLU A 152 2.50 6.67 -9.05
CA GLU A 152 2.11 6.41 -10.44
C GLU A 152 2.20 7.58 -11.43
N VAL A 153 2.86 8.69 -11.10
CA VAL A 153 2.97 9.84 -12.03
C VAL A 153 3.77 9.48 -13.28
N GLU A 154 4.90 8.76 -13.11
CA GLU A 154 5.73 8.35 -14.27
C GLU A 154 5.03 7.29 -15.12
N VAL A 155 4.41 6.29 -14.49
CA VAL A 155 3.68 5.25 -15.22
C VAL A 155 2.43 5.81 -15.90
N ALA A 156 1.75 6.77 -15.30
CA ALA A 156 0.61 7.46 -15.90
C ALA A 156 1.03 8.22 -17.17
N TRP A 157 2.15 8.94 -17.11
CA TRP A 157 2.70 9.61 -18.30
C TRP A 157 3.07 8.63 -19.40
N GLY A 158 3.75 7.55 -19.07
CA GLY A 158 4.22 6.57 -20.04
C GLY A 158 3.14 5.65 -20.62
N ASN A 159 2.12 5.30 -19.85
CA ASN A 159 1.24 4.16 -20.15
C ASN A 159 -0.27 4.48 -20.19
N TRP A 160 -0.75 5.59 -19.60
CA TRP A 160 -2.19 5.85 -19.54
C TRP A 160 -2.73 6.69 -20.69
N GLY A 161 -1.88 6.98 -21.68
CA GLY A 161 -2.30 7.68 -22.88
C GLY A 161 -2.63 9.15 -22.68
N PHE A 162 -2.07 9.80 -21.64
CA PHE A 162 -2.29 11.22 -21.35
C PHE A 162 -1.86 12.12 -22.51
N GLN A 163 -0.79 11.75 -23.23
CA GLN A 163 -0.34 12.49 -24.43
C GLN A 163 -1.46 12.57 -25.48
N ILE A 164 -2.15 11.43 -25.72
CA ILE A 164 -3.27 11.38 -26.69
C ILE A 164 -4.48 12.11 -26.13
N LYS A 165 -4.87 11.79 -24.90
CA LYS A 165 -6.09 12.30 -24.26
C LYS A 165 -6.09 13.84 -24.14
N TYR A 166 -4.94 14.45 -23.89
CA TYR A 166 -4.81 15.90 -23.63
C TYR A 166 -4.04 16.64 -24.72
N GLY A 167 -3.67 15.98 -25.82
CA GLY A 167 -2.93 16.62 -26.92
C GLY A 167 -1.53 17.10 -26.53
N LEU A 168 -0.84 16.38 -25.67
CA LEU A 168 0.45 16.76 -25.08
C LEU A 168 1.61 16.20 -25.91
N TYR A 169 2.02 16.95 -26.95
CA TYR A 169 3.08 16.52 -27.85
C TYR A 169 4.17 17.59 -28.02
N GLY A 170 5.34 17.20 -28.48
CA GLY A 170 6.42 18.10 -28.84
C GLY A 170 6.87 18.97 -27.66
N LYS A 171 6.63 20.28 -27.72
CA LYS A 171 7.08 21.23 -26.67
C LYS A 171 6.37 20.99 -25.33
N SER A 172 5.06 20.75 -25.36
CA SER A 172 4.29 20.52 -24.12
C SER A 172 4.67 19.19 -23.42
N ALA A 173 4.95 18.13 -24.18
CA ALA A 173 5.46 16.89 -23.61
C ALA A 173 6.79 17.11 -22.89
N LYS A 174 7.75 17.78 -23.54
CA LYS A 174 9.06 18.09 -22.93
C LYS A 174 8.95 18.99 -21.70
N GLU A 175 7.97 19.88 -21.66
CA GLU A 175 7.72 20.73 -20.49
C GLU A 175 7.22 19.91 -19.30
N ILE A 176 6.32 18.94 -19.53
CA ILE A 176 5.85 18.02 -18.49
C ILE A 176 6.98 17.12 -17.99
N GLU A 177 7.78 16.55 -18.87
CA GLU A 177 8.94 15.74 -18.50
C GLU A 177 9.96 16.54 -17.68
N ARG A 178 10.24 17.77 -18.08
CA ARG A 178 11.10 18.67 -17.31
C ARG A 178 10.50 19.05 -15.96
N SER A 179 9.19 19.28 -15.90
CA SER A 179 8.49 19.56 -14.64
C SER A 179 8.58 18.37 -13.69
N TYR A 180 8.40 17.16 -14.20
CA TYR A 180 8.59 15.91 -13.44
C TYR A 180 10.00 15.82 -12.86
N ASP A 181 11.03 16.01 -13.67
CA ASP A 181 12.42 15.93 -13.23
C ASP A 181 12.72 17.00 -12.16
N ARG A 182 12.25 18.25 -12.35
CA ARG A 182 12.43 19.33 -11.36
C ARG A 182 11.80 18.99 -10.00
N VAL A 183 10.60 18.43 -9.99
CA VAL A 183 9.90 18.08 -8.73
C VAL A 183 10.52 16.86 -8.08
N PHE A 184 10.60 15.74 -8.81
CA PHE A 184 10.84 14.41 -8.22
C PHE A 184 12.30 13.95 -8.30
N LYS A 185 13.10 14.47 -9.22
CA LYS A 185 14.52 14.07 -9.36
C LYS A 185 15.51 15.15 -8.89
N GLU A 186 15.04 16.39 -8.71
CA GLU A 186 15.89 17.50 -8.26
C GLU A 186 15.42 18.04 -6.89
N THR A 187 14.22 18.61 -6.80
CA THR A 187 13.77 19.34 -5.60
C THR A 187 13.58 18.39 -4.39
N ALA A 188 12.78 17.35 -4.56
CA ALA A 188 12.45 16.44 -3.46
C ALA A 188 13.69 15.73 -2.88
N PRO A 189 14.56 15.05 -3.67
CA PRO A 189 15.73 14.39 -3.11
C PRO A 189 16.73 15.34 -2.47
N ASN A 190 16.88 16.57 -3.00
CA ASN A 190 17.79 17.57 -2.41
C ASN A 190 17.32 17.99 -1.03
N ILE A 191 16.02 18.27 -0.87
CA ILE A 191 15.46 18.68 0.43
C ILE A 191 15.48 17.51 1.42
N ILE A 192 15.13 16.29 1.00
CA ILE A 192 15.20 15.10 1.88
C ILE A 192 16.62 14.92 2.41
N LYS A 193 17.61 15.01 1.54
CA LYS A 193 19.03 14.87 1.90
C LYS A 193 19.52 15.94 2.88
N GLU A 194 18.91 17.13 2.90
CA GLU A 194 19.26 18.18 3.87
C GLU A 194 18.92 17.77 5.31
N PHE A 195 17.85 16.97 5.49
CA PHE A 195 17.30 16.67 6.81
C PHE A 195 17.55 15.24 7.29
N THR A 196 17.75 14.29 6.37
CA THR A 196 17.81 12.87 6.74
C THR A 196 18.66 12.04 5.78
N GLY A 197 19.12 10.88 6.27
CA GLY A 197 19.72 9.83 5.44
C GLY A 197 18.77 8.72 5.05
N ILE A 198 17.46 8.88 5.30
CA ILE A 198 16.44 7.91 4.88
C ILE A 198 16.45 7.79 3.35
N PRO A 199 16.41 6.57 2.77
CA PRO A 199 16.36 6.37 1.34
C PRO A 199 15.21 7.14 0.66
N TYR A 200 15.44 7.53 -0.59
CA TYR A 200 14.46 8.18 -1.44
C TYR A 200 14.38 7.48 -2.80
N ILE A 201 13.16 7.27 -3.29
CA ILE A 201 12.87 6.88 -4.68
C ILE A 201 11.95 7.95 -5.31
N HIS A 202 12.12 8.20 -6.62
CA HIS A 202 11.39 9.30 -7.26
C HIS A 202 9.93 8.97 -7.59
N THR A 203 9.57 7.66 -7.69
CA THR A 203 8.21 7.19 -8.01
C THR A 203 7.99 5.76 -7.51
N SER A 204 6.75 5.40 -7.25
CA SER A 204 6.29 4.01 -7.19
C SER A 204 5.11 3.82 -8.15
N PRO A 205 5.13 2.83 -9.06
CA PRO A 205 6.18 1.81 -9.22
C PRO A 205 7.42 2.36 -9.92
N LEU A 206 8.58 1.76 -9.65
CA LEU A 206 9.81 1.99 -10.42
C LEU A 206 9.85 1.18 -11.72
N SER A 207 9.05 0.13 -11.80
CA SER A 207 8.90 -0.72 -12.97
C SER A 207 7.43 -1.07 -13.17
N ASN A 208 7.00 -1.22 -14.42
CA ASN A 208 5.60 -1.48 -14.74
C ASN A 208 5.34 -2.97 -15.04
N TRP A 209 4.10 -3.42 -14.87
CA TRP A 209 3.67 -4.74 -15.30
C TRP A 209 3.36 -4.79 -16.81
N GLY A 210 3.24 -6.00 -17.36
CA GLY A 210 2.85 -6.23 -18.75
C GLY A 210 3.95 -6.76 -19.65
N LYS A 211 5.22 -6.79 -19.19
CA LYS A 211 6.34 -7.45 -19.88
C LYS A 211 7.17 -8.20 -18.85
N ASP A 212 7.63 -9.40 -19.19
CA ASP A 212 8.31 -10.31 -18.25
C ASP A 212 9.60 -9.74 -17.65
N ASP A 213 10.38 -8.99 -18.43
CA ASP A 213 11.62 -8.38 -17.99
C ASP A 213 11.42 -7.28 -16.94
N LEU A 214 10.24 -6.65 -16.93
CA LEU A 214 9.92 -5.57 -15.98
C LEU A 214 9.70 -6.05 -14.55
N TYR A 215 9.42 -7.34 -14.33
CA TYR A 215 9.27 -7.91 -12.97
C TYR A 215 10.61 -8.08 -12.23
N ASN A 216 11.73 -7.85 -12.90
CA ASN A 216 13.07 -8.10 -12.36
C ASN A 216 13.75 -6.87 -11.75
N HIS A 217 13.08 -5.74 -11.61
CA HIS A 217 13.63 -4.53 -10.99
C HIS A 217 12.57 -3.61 -10.38
N GLY A 218 12.95 -2.92 -9.32
CA GLY A 218 12.13 -1.90 -8.68
C GLY A 218 10.90 -2.41 -7.96
N SER A 219 10.08 -1.48 -7.52
CA SER A 219 8.73 -1.75 -7.02
C SER A 219 7.76 -1.92 -8.17
N GLN A 220 6.75 -2.76 -7.97
CA GLN A 220 5.69 -3.08 -8.92
C GLN A 220 4.32 -2.70 -8.37
N HIS A 221 3.43 -2.23 -9.27
CA HIS A 221 1.99 -2.14 -9.04
C HIS A 221 1.31 -3.12 -9.99
N TYR A 222 1.08 -4.37 -9.55
CA TYR A 222 0.52 -5.40 -10.42
C TYR A 222 -1.01 -5.34 -10.45
N TRP A 223 -1.55 -4.71 -11.47
CA TRP A 223 -2.99 -4.57 -11.71
C TRP A 223 -3.53 -5.48 -12.83
N GLY A 224 -2.75 -6.47 -13.25
CA GLY A 224 -3.11 -7.37 -14.33
C GLY A 224 -4.41 -8.13 -14.08
N VAL A 225 -4.64 -8.63 -12.87
CA VAL A 225 -5.86 -9.36 -12.53
C VAL A 225 -7.09 -8.44 -12.50
N TRP A 226 -6.98 -7.25 -11.88
CA TRP A 226 -8.12 -6.34 -11.75
C TRP A 226 -8.35 -5.52 -13.03
N HIS A 227 -7.37 -4.75 -13.46
CA HIS A 227 -7.50 -3.88 -14.64
C HIS A 227 -7.23 -4.61 -15.95
N GLY A 228 -6.27 -5.53 -15.98
CA GLY A 228 -5.84 -6.27 -17.16
C GLY A 228 -6.72 -7.49 -17.49
N LYS A 229 -7.58 -7.93 -16.56
CA LYS A 229 -8.42 -9.12 -16.67
C LYS A 229 -7.64 -10.44 -16.80
N ASP A 230 -6.41 -10.47 -16.30
CA ASP A 230 -5.60 -11.67 -16.17
C ASP A 230 -6.31 -12.71 -15.27
N PRO A 231 -6.00 -14.00 -15.39
CA PRO A 231 -6.47 -15.01 -14.45
C PRO A 231 -6.03 -14.68 -13.02
N MET A 232 -6.86 -15.01 -12.02
CA MET A 232 -6.56 -14.75 -10.61
C MET A 232 -5.26 -15.43 -10.16
N GLU A 233 -4.94 -16.57 -10.71
CA GLU A 233 -3.73 -17.35 -10.44
C GLU A 233 -2.43 -16.62 -10.82
N ASP A 234 -2.53 -15.61 -11.67
CA ASP A 234 -1.39 -14.79 -12.06
C ASP A 234 -0.87 -13.92 -10.91
N PHE A 235 -1.67 -13.66 -9.88
CA PHE A 235 -1.20 -13.03 -8.65
C PHE A 235 -0.02 -13.79 -7.99
N GLY A 236 -0.04 -15.12 -8.03
CA GLY A 236 1.05 -15.95 -7.50
C GLY A 236 2.18 -16.25 -8.48
N LYS A 237 2.11 -15.72 -9.72
CA LYS A 237 3.07 -15.99 -10.79
C LYS A 237 3.81 -14.75 -11.28
N LYS A 238 3.09 -13.64 -11.44
CA LYS A 238 3.63 -12.35 -11.91
C LYS A 238 4.14 -11.53 -10.72
N ILE A 239 5.30 -11.89 -10.24
CA ILE A 239 5.89 -11.38 -8.99
C ILE A 239 7.01 -10.41 -9.32
N GLY A 240 6.94 -9.19 -8.79
CA GLY A 240 7.99 -8.18 -8.85
C GLY A 240 9.09 -8.38 -7.81
N ARG A 241 10.12 -7.53 -7.87
CA ARG A 241 11.16 -7.50 -6.84
C ARG A 241 10.64 -6.95 -5.50
N PHE A 242 9.56 -6.17 -5.55
CA PHE A 242 8.78 -5.69 -4.43
C PHE A 242 7.38 -5.32 -4.97
N ASN A 243 6.34 -5.89 -4.42
CA ASN A 243 4.98 -5.63 -4.88
C ASN A 243 4.34 -4.59 -3.96
N ALA A 244 4.38 -3.33 -4.40
CA ALA A 244 3.93 -2.18 -3.61
C ALA A 244 2.44 -1.88 -3.78
N GLU A 245 1.80 -2.38 -4.84
CA GLU A 245 0.35 -2.39 -5.01
C GLU A 245 -0.11 -3.60 -5.81
N TYR A 246 -1.19 -4.19 -5.39
CA TYR A 246 -2.02 -5.16 -6.07
C TYR A 246 -3.30 -5.36 -5.25
N GLY A 247 -4.39 -5.78 -5.85
CA GLY A 247 -5.61 -5.95 -5.08
C GLY A 247 -6.80 -6.44 -5.89
N PHE A 248 -7.87 -6.75 -5.16
CA PHE A 248 -9.15 -7.18 -5.71
C PHE A 248 -10.27 -6.57 -4.88
N GLN A 249 -11.38 -6.13 -5.49
CA GLN A 249 -12.49 -5.52 -4.76
C GLN A 249 -13.44 -6.55 -4.15
N SER A 250 -14.06 -6.16 -3.04
CA SER A 250 -15.25 -6.81 -2.49
C SER A 250 -16.26 -5.79 -1.99
N PHE A 251 -17.47 -6.26 -1.74
CA PHE A 251 -18.48 -5.47 -1.06
C PHE A 251 -18.16 -5.38 0.45
N PRO A 252 -18.56 -4.26 1.11
CA PRO A 252 -18.41 -4.10 2.56
C PRO A 252 -19.42 -4.99 3.31
N GLU A 253 -19.33 -5.00 4.64
CA GLU A 253 -20.27 -5.71 5.50
C GLU A 253 -21.71 -5.15 5.42
N TYR A 254 -22.70 -5.95 5.83
CA TYR A 254 -24.11 -5.59 5.72
C TYR A 254 -24.48 -4.32 6.46
N ASN A 255 -23.94 -4.11 7.66
CA ASN A 255 -24.17 -2.90 8.43
C ASN A 255 -23.60 -1.65 7.74
N THR A 256 -22.52 -1.78 6.99
CA THR A 256 -21.97 -0.72 6.14
C THR A 256 -22.86 -0.48 4.91
N LEU A 257 -23.35 -1.54 4.27
CA LEU A 257 -24.33 -1.41 3.17
C LEU A 257 -25.57 -0.63 3.61
N LEU A 258 -26.10 -0.90 4.81
CA LEU A 258 -27.28 -0.23 5.37
C LEU A 258 -27.06 1.26 5.65
N THR A 259 -25.83 1.77 5.68
CA THR A 259 -25.56 3.20 5.85
C THR A 259 -25.83 4.02 4.59
N PHE A 260 -25.88 3.40 3.42
CA PHE A 260 -26.10 4.09 2.15
C PHE A 260 -27.20 3.48 1.26
N SER A 261 -27.73 2.30 1.61
CA SER A 261 -28.83 1.65 0.86
C SER A 261 -29.74 0.88 1.81
N ASP A 262 -31.02 0.81 1.48
CA ASP A 262 -31.92 -0.15 2.10
C ASP A 262 -31.99 -1.47 1.31
N THR A 263 -32.56 -2.52 1.90
CA THR A 263 -32.59 -3.86 1.30
C THR A 263 -33.39 -3.95 0.00
N THR A 264 -34.28 -2.99 -0.29
CA THR A 264 -35.04 -2.95 -1.56
C THR A 264 -34.16 -2.56 -2.74
N GLN A 265 -33.00 -1.97 -2.45
CA GLN A 265 -32.00 -1.55 -3.44
C GLN A 265 -30.81 -2.51 -3.55
N TRP A 266 -30.84 -3.64 -2.85
CA TRP A 266 -29.80 -4.66 -2.87
C TRP A 266 -29.84 -5.48 -4.15
N ASP A 267 -29.43 -4.83 -5.22
CA ASP A 267 -29.26 -5.39 -6.56
C ASP A 267 -28.08 -4.68 -7.23
N LEU A 268 -27.21 -5.44 -7.90
CA LEU A 268 -26.02 -4.88 -8.57
C LEU A 268 -26.36 -3.87 -9.67
N SER A 269 -27.58 -3.96 -10.22
CA SER A 269 -28.07 -3.06 -11.24
C SER A 269 -28.72 -1.79 -10.68
N SER A 270 -28.95 -1.70 -9.36
CA SER A 270 -29.54 -0.53 -8.74
C SER A 270 -28.64 0.71 -8.90
N ASP A 271 -29.26 1.89 -8.93
CA ASP A 271 -28.53 3.13 -9.12
C ASP A 271 -27.58 3.43 -7.95
N VAL A 272 -27.98 3.06 -6.72
CA VAL A 272 -27.13 3.25 -5.54
C VAL A 272 -25.90 2.37 -5.60
N MET A 273 -26.01 1.10 -5.97
CA MET A 273 -24.84 0.20 -6.09
C MET A 273 -23.90 0.62 -7.22
N LYS A 274 -24.43 1.09 -8.34
CA LYS A 274 -23.63 1.68 -9.42
C LYS A 274 -22.95 2.98 -9.00
N HIS A 275 -23.66 3.83 -8.23
CA HIS A 275 -23.10 5.09 -7.75
C HIS A 275 -21.93 4.87 -6.79
N HIS A 276 -22.03 3.86 -5.92
CA HIS A 276 -20.98 3.54 -4.95
C HIS A 276 -19.79 2.78 -5.57
N GLN A 277 -19.95 2.15 -6.73
CA GLN A 277 -18.86 1.53 -7.47
C GLN A 277 -18.06 2.59 -8.24
N LYS A 278 -16.83 2.88 -7.78
CA LYS A 278 -15.97 3.90 -8.39
C LYS A 278 -14.91 3.34 -9.34
N SER A 279 -14.74 2.02 -9.38
CA SER A 279 -13.88 1.40 -10.39
C SER A 279 -14.62 1.21 -11.72
N TYR A 280 -13.99 1.61 -12.83
CA TYR A 280 -14.54 1.39 -14.17
C TYR A 280 -14.64 -0.09 -14.54
N VAL A 281 -13.90 -0.97 -13.87
CA VAL A 281 -13.98 -2.44 -14.03
C VAL A 281 -15.31 -2.97 -13.54
N GLY A 282 -15.82 -2.38 -12.44
CA GLY A 282 -17.18 -2.57 -11.97
C GLY A 282 -17.46 -3.87 -11.24
N ASN A 283 -18.74 -4.01 -10.88
CA ASN A 283 -19.23 -5.14 -10.09
C ASN A 283 -19.22 -6.48 -10.87
N ASP A 284 -19.24 -6.41 -12.20
CA ASP A 284 -19.24 -7.61 -13.05
C ASP A 284 -17.96 -8.45 -12.90
N MET A 285 -16.83 -7.80 -12.66
CA MET A 285 -15.56 -8.50 -12.42
C MET A 285 -15.63 -9.29 -11.10
N ILE A 286 -16.15 -8.66 -10.04
CA ILE A 286 -16.35 -9.32 -8.74
C ILE A 286 -17.27 -10.54 -8.92
N LEU A 287 -18.43 -10.35 -9.56
CA LEU A 287 -19.41 -11.41 -9.79
C LEU A 287 -18.85 -12.54 -10.67
N LYS A 288 -18.05 -12.22 -11.69
CA LYS A 288 -17.40 -13.21 -12.56
C LYS A 288 -16.50 -14.16 -11.77
N HIS A 289 -15.62 -13.59 -10.92
CA HIS A 289 -14.70 -14.40 -10.13
C HIS A 289 -15.38 -15.11 -8.98
N ALA A 290 -16.37 -14.50 -8.32
CA ALA A 290 -17.18 -15.13 -7.29
C ALA A 290 -17.91 -16.37 -7.84
N LYS A 291 -18.54 -16.24 -9.02
CA LYS A 291 -19.18 -17.39 -9.71
C LYS A 291 -18.20 -18.51 -10.05
N ARG A 292 -17.00 -18.17 -10.48
CA ARG A 292 -15.97 -19.16 -10.81
C ARG A 292 -15.52 -19.96 -9.60
N LEU A 293 -15.43 -19.33 -8.43
CA LEU A 293 -14.91 -19.94 -7.20
C LEU A 293 -16.00 -20.66 -6.40
N TYR A 294 -17.20 -20.10 -6.30
CA TYR A 294 -18.22 -20.50 -5.34
C TYR A 294 -19.58 -20.83 -5.97
N GLY A 295 -19.69 -20.70 -7.29
CA GLY A 295 -20.96 -20.87 -7.97
C GLY A 295 -21.79 -19.58 -8.05
N LYS A 296 -22.98 -19.69 -8.68
CA LYS A 296 -23.88 -18.54 -8.83
C LYS A 296 -24.50 -18.18 -7.47
N PRO A 297 -24.35 -16.93 -7.00
CA PRO A 297 -25.07 -16.48 -5.80
C PRO A 297 -26.60 -16.49 -6.07
N GLU A 298 -27.40 -16.95 -5.13
CA GLU A 298 -28.86 -16.99 -5.24
C GLU A 298 -29.47 -15.68 -4.74
N THR A 299 -28.84 -15.03 -3.75
CA THR A 299 -29.27 -13.78 -3.15
C THR A 299 -28.19 -12.71 -3.28
N PHE A 300 -28.53 -11.46 -2.96
CA PHE A 300 -27.53 -10.38 -2.86
C PHE A 300 -26.57 -10.61 -1.67
N GLU A 301 -27.09 -11.17 -0.59
CA GLU A 301 -26.32 -11.55 0.59
C GLU A 301 -25.27 -12.62 0.25
N ASP A 302 -25.65 -13.66 -0.50
CA ASP A 302 -24.68 -14.64 -1.02
C ASP A 302 -23.60 -13.97 -1.84
N PHE A 303 -23.99 -13.03 -2.70
CA PHE A 303 -23.03 -12.28 -3.50
C PHE A 303 -22.07 -11.47 -2.65
N VAL A 304 -22.53 -10.74 -1.63
CA VAL A 304 -21.66 -9.98 -0.70
C VAL A 304 -20.66 -10.93 -0.05
N TYR A 305 -21.13 -12.04 0.52
CA TYR A 305 -20.28 -13.04 1.14
C TYR A 305 -19.25 -13.63 0.17
N TYR A 306 -19.70 -14.07 -1.02
CA TYR A 306 -18.78 -14.62 -2.03
C TYR A 306 -17.78 -13.56 -2.55
N SER A 307 -18.17 -12.29 -2.61
CA SER A 307 -17.28 -11.20 -3.01
C SER A 307 -16.11 -11.07 -2.05
N GLN A 308 -16.36 -11.13 -0.74
CA GLN A 308 -15.32 -11.05 0.28
C GLN A 308 -14.40 -12.27 0.29
N LEU A 309 -14.96 -13.48 0.17
CA LEU A 309 -14.15 -14.69 0.02
C LEU A 309 -13.29 -14.67 -1.24
N THR A 310 -13.82 -14.11 -2.33
CA THR A 310 -13.09 -13.95 -3.60
C THR A 310 -11.91 -13.00 -3.44
N GLN A 311 -12.12 -11.85 -2.80
CA GLN A 311 -11.06 -10.90 -2.49
C GLN A 311 -9.97 -11.54 -1.62
N ALA A 312 -10.37 -12.16 -0.52
CA ALA A 312 -9.46 -12.85 0.39
C ALA A 312 -8.60 -13.89 -0.34
N LYS A 313 -9.24 -14.72 -1.18
CA LYS A 313 -8.55 -15.73 -1.98
C LYS A 313 -7.57 -15.14 -2.97
N ALA A 314 -7.96 -14.07 -3.69
CA ALA A 314 -7.12 -13.42 -4.67
C ALA A 314 -5.85 -12.83 -4.05
N VAL A 315 -6.01 -12.08 -2.94
CA VAL A 315 -4.89 -11.45 -2.25
C VAL A 315 -4.00 -12.48 -1.55
N SER A 316 -4.58 -13.53 -0.96
CA SER A 316 -3.81 -14.64 -0.36
C SER A 316 -2.93 -15.36 -1.39
N MET A 317 -3.41 -15.56 -2.62
CA MET A 317 -2.59 -16.12 -3.71
C MET A 317 -1.37 -15.22 -4.01
N ALA A 318 -1.55 -13.90 -4.01
CA ALA A 318 -0.46 -12.96 -4.21
C ALA A 318 0.54 -13.01 -3.05
N VAL A 319 0.07 -12.88 -1.81
CA VAL A 319 0.91 -12.93 -0.60
C VAL A 319 1.72 -14.22 -0.55
N ALA A 320 1.09 -15.36 -0.82
CA ALA A 320 1.77 -16.64 -0.86
C ALA A 320 2.88 -16.67 -1.91
N GLY A 321 2.58 -16.23 -3.14
CA GLY A 321 3.58 -16.15 -4.20
C GLY A 321 4.76 -15.26 -3.84
N HIS A 322 4.48 -14.05 -3.30
CA HIS A 322 5.51 -13.07 -2.93
C HIS A 322 6.42 -13.58 -1.79
N ARG A 323 5.84 -14.17 -0.74
CA ARG A 323 6.60 -14.68 0.40
C ARG A 323 7.44 -15.90 0.06
N ILE A 324 6.90 -16.82 -0.75
CA ILE A 324 7.61 -18.02 -1.22
C ILE A 324 8.80 -17.65 -2.13
N ASP A 325 8.70 -16.54 -2.85
CA ASP A 325 9.72 -16.07 -3.77
C ASP A 325 10.88 -15.29 -3.09
N PHE A 326 10.83 -15.08 -1.78
CA PHE A 326 11.96 -14.52 -1.03
C PHE A 326 13.19 -15.43 -1.15
N PRO A 327 14.43 -14.90 -1.40
CA PRO A 327 14.84 -13.51 -1.32
C PRO A 327 14.72 -12.70 -2.62
N ARG A 328 14.23 -13.26 -3.75
CA ARG A 328 14.06 -12.50 -4.98
C ARG A 328 13.03 -11.38 -4.80
N CYS A 329 11.89 -11.66 -4.21
CA CYS A 329 10.87 -10.69 -3.83
C CYS A 329 11.14 -10.18 -2.40
N GLY A 330 11.29 -8.87 -2.21
CA GLY A 330 11.61 -8.24 -0.92
C GLY A 330 10.38 -7.80 -0.10
N GLY A 331 9.17 -7.82 -0.67
CA GLY A 331 7.99 -7.40 0.08
C GLY A 331 6.69 -7.40 -0.69
N THR A 332 5.60 -7.24 0.07
CA THR A 332 4.22 -7.33 -0.36
C THR A 332 3.37 -6.32 0.41
N LEU A 333 2.79 -5.35 -0.30
CA LEU A 333 1.85 -4.37 0.22
C LEU A 333 0.61 -4.40 -0.66
N TYR A 334 -0.53 -4.79 -0.12
CA TYR A 334 -1.75 -4.85 -0.90
C TYR A 334 -2.50 -3.51 -0.88
N TRP A 335 -3.12 -3.17 -1.97
CA TRP A 335 -4.05 -2.07 -2.10
C TRP A 335 -5.45 -2.58 -1.76
N GLN A 336 -6.08 -2.20 -0.64
CA GLN A 336 -5.68 -1.22 0.39
C GLN A 336 -6.15 -1.69 1.77
N VAL A 337 -5.66 -1.05 2.85
CA VAL A 337 -6.02 -1.46 4.22
C VAL A 337 -7.43 -1.01 4.58
N ASN A 338 -7.72 0.29 4.42
CA ASN A 338 -8.92 0.95 4.92
C ASN A 338 -9.69 1.69 3.82
N ASP A 339 -10.90 2.14 4.14
CA ASP A 339 -11.74 2.97 3.30
C ASP A 339 -11.86 4.41 3.82
N CYS A 340 -12.17 5.36 2.91
CA CYS A 340 -12.48 6.74 3.25
C CYS A 340 -13.97 7.08 3.14
N TRP A 341 -14.79 6.16 2.64
CA TRP A 341 -16.25 6.26 2.57
C TRP A 341 -16.85 4.87 2.33
N PRO A 342 -18.17 4.66 2.63
CA PRO A 342 -18.78 3.34 2.49
C PRO A 342 -19.02 2.96 1.02
N ALA A 343 -18.31 1.96 0.50
CA ALA A 343 -18.38 1.54 -0.89
C ALA A 343 -17.79 0.13 -1.12
N PRO A 344 -18.09 -0.52 -2.27
CA PRO A 344 -17.27 -1.64 -2.74
C PRO A 344 -15.88 -1.16 -3.10
N THR A 345 -14.86 -1.72 -2.44
CA THR A 345 -13.46 -1.31 -2.60
C THR A 345 -12.50 -2.48 -2.45
N TRP A 346 -11.20 -2.19 -2.60
CA TRP A 346 -10.11 -3.13 -2.35
C TRP A 346 -9.73 -3.26 -0.88
N SER A 347 -10.36 -2.47 0.02
CA SER A 347 -10.01 -2.47 1.43
C SER A 347 -10.20 -3.82 2.09
N SER A 348 -9.39 -4.10 3.12
CA SER A 348 -9.57 -5.24 4.02
C SER A 348 -10.41 -4.88 5.26
N ILE A 349 -10.47 -3.60 5.59
CA ILE A 349 -11.31 -3.01 6.66
C ILE A 349 -12.24 -2.02 5.99
N ASP A 350 -13.56 -2.22 6.14
CA ASP A 350 -14.52 -1.31 5.55
C ASP A 350 -14.66 0.00 6.33
N TYR A 351 -15.37 0.99 5.77
CA TYR A 351 -15.52 2.33 6.36
C TYR A 351 -16.08 2.34 7.78
N ASN A 352 -16.90 1.35 8.14
CA ASN A 352 -17.45 1.21 9.50
C ASN A 352 -16.62 0.29 10.40
N TRP A 353 -15.33 0.11 10.10
CA TRP A 353 -14.37 -0.66 10.91
C TRP A 353 -14.61 -2.16 10.94
N ASN A 354 -15.45 -2.70 10.07
CA ASN A 354 -15.63 -4.13 9.99
C ASN A 354 -14.46 -4.77 9.23
N TRP A 355 -13.94 -5.83 9.77
CA TRP A 355 -13.00 -6.69 9.08
C TRP A 355 -13.72 -7.48 7.99
N LYS A 356 -13.36 -7.27 6.74
CA LYS A 356 -13.75 -8.14 5.64
C LYS A 356 -12.95 -9.45 5.70
N ALA A 357 -13.39 -10.48 4.98
CA ALA A 357 -12.72 -11.78 4.95
C ALA A 357 -11.19 -11.66 4.67
N LEU A 358 -10.80 -10.69 3.86
CA LEU A 358 -9.39 -10.39 3.56
C LEU A 358 -8.56 -10.09 4.82
N GLN A 359 -9.10 -9.32 5.78
CA GLN A 359 -8.33 -8.95 6.98
C GLN A 359 -7.96 -10.17 7.83
N TYR A 360 -8.86 -11.13 7.94
CA TYR A 360 -8.60 -12.40 8.65
C TYR A 360 -7.58 -13.26 7.90
N GLU A 361 -7.64 -13.29 6.56
CA GLU A 361 -6.73 -14.10 5.77
C GLU A 361 -5.32 -13.51 5.78
N VAL A 362 -5.14 -12.18 5.61
CA VAL A 362 -3.81 -11.56 5.68
C VAL A 362 -3.19 -11.66 7.08
N LYS A 363 -3.99 -11.59 8.15
CA LYS A 363 -3.49 -11.83 9.50
C LYS A 363 -2.81 -13.19 9.62
N LYS A 364 -3.40 -14.23 9.04
CA LYS A 364 -2.85 -15.59 9.00
C LYS A 364 -1.67 -15.69 8.04
N ASP A 365 -1.81 -15.15 6.82
CA ASP A 365 -0.79 -15.23 5.79
C ASP A 365 0.48 -14.41 6.15
N TYR A 366 0.39 -13.46 7.09
CA TYR A 366 1.49 -12.64 7.58
C TYR A 366 2.13 -13.14 8.89
N GLU A 367 1.68 -14.27 9.44
CA GLU A 367 2.40 -14.91 10.55
C GLU A 367 3.87 -15.12 10.18
N ASP A 368 4.78 -14.92 11.14
CA ASP A 368 6.22 -15.08 10.90
C ASP A 368 6.59 -16.46 10.41
N VAL A 369 5.89 -17.48 10.92
CA VAL A 369 5.97 -18.87 10.43
C VAL A 369 4.61 -19.25 9.90
N ALA A 370 4.47 -19.42 8.60
CA ALA A 370 3.21 -19.73 7.96
C ALA A 370 3.32 -20.89 6.96
N ILE A 371 2.21 -21.61 6.79
CA ILE A 371 2.04 -22.59 5.70
C ILE A 371 1.22 -21.91 4.61
N LEU A 372 1.85 -21.67 3.46
CA LEU A 372 1.26 -20.96 2.35
C LEU A 372 1.03 -21.90 1.16
N ALA A 373 -0.07 -21.68 0.45
CA ALA A 373 -0.43 -22.44 -0.75
C ALA A 373 -0.08 -21.65 -2.01
N LYS A 374 0.84 -22.16 -2.83
CA LYS A 374 1.12 -21.65 -4.17
C LYS A 374 0.27 -22.42 -5.19
N TYR A 375 -0.48 -21.66 -6.01
CA TYR A 375 -1.41 -22.20 -6.99
C TYR A 375 -0.81 -22.20 -8.39
N ASP A 376 -0.74 -23.38 -9.04
CA ASP A 376 -0.49 -23.48 -10.48
C ASP A 376 -1.76 -23.15 -11.27
N ASP A 377 -2.89 -23.65 -10.77
CA ASP A 377 -4.27 -23.33 -11.14
C ASP A 377 -5.19 -23.48 -9.92
N LEU A 378 -6.51 -23.38 -10.05
CA LEU A 378 -7.43 -23.49 -8.91
C LEU A 378 -7.48 -24.88 -8.26
N GLU A 379 -7.12 -25.92 -8.99
CA GLU A 379 -7.17 -27.32 -8.53
C GLU A 379 -5.80 -27.79 -8.02
N ASN A 380 -4.72 -27.35 -8.67
CA ASN A 380 -3.37 -27.79 -8.39
C ASN A 380 -2.62 -26.75 -7.56
N ARG A 381 -2.11 -27.19 -6.41
CA ARG A 381 -1.37 -26.33 -5.48
C ARG A 381 -0.29 -27.09 -4.75
N SER A 382 0.77 -26.36 -4.43
CA SER A 382 1.87 -26.82 -3.57
C SER A 382 1.88 -26.03 -2.27
N TYR A 383 2.25 -26.66 -1.17
CA TYR A 383 2.33 -26.02 0.13
C TYR A 383 3.77 -25.76 0.52
N TYR A 384 4.04 -24.58 1.05
CA TYR A 384 5.35 -24.13 1.49
C TYR A 384 5.29 -23.64 2.93
N ILE A 385 6.32 -23.95 3.71
CA ILE A 385 6.54 -23.33 5.01
C ILE A 385 7.48 -22.14 4.78
N VAL A 386 7.05 -20.96 5.20
CA VAL A 386 7.88 -19.74 5.21
C VAL A 386 8.21 -19.41 6.66
N ASN A 387 9.42 -18.87 6.88
CA ASN A 387 9.91 -18.50 8.22
C ASN A 387 10.69 -17.19 8.12
N ASP A 388 10.13 -16.11 8.67
CA ASP A 388 10.75 -14.77 8.73
C ASP A 388 11.56 -14.56 10.02
N LEU A 389 11.51 -15.52 10.96
CA LEU A 389 12.28 -15.45 12.21
C LEU A 389 13.79 -15.64 11.95
N PRO A 390 14.66 -15.03 12.78
CA PRO A 390 16.11 -15.16 12.62
C PRO A 390 16.63 -16.60 12.86
N ASP A 391 15.92 -17.35 13.67
CA ASP A 391 16.31 -18.67 14.11
C ASP A 391 15.57 -19.78 13.34
N LYS A 392 16.18 -20.97 13.32
CA LYS A 392 15.52 -22.16 12.78
C LYS A 392 14.28 -22.49 13.60
N TYR A 393 13.16 -22.63 12.96
CA TYR A 393 11.92 -23.09 13.57
C TYR A 393 11.75 -24.60 13.34
N THR A 394 11.41 -25.34 14.38
CA THR A 394 11.10 -26.76 14.28
C THR A 394 9.68 -27.00 14.80
N SER A 395 8.83 -27.58 13.99
CA SER A 395 7.46 -27.94 14.32
C SER A 395 7.09 -29.30 13.71
N ILE A 396 6.07 -29.91 14.25
CA ILE A 396 5.46 -31.14 13.70
C ILE A 396 4.21 -30.72 12.95
N ILE A 397 4.15 -31.03 11.65
CA ILE A 397 2.94 -30.89 10.84
C ILE A 397 2.16 -32.19 11.00
N GLN A 398 0.99 -32.11 11.58
CA GLN A 398 0.04 -33.25 11.73
C GLN A 398 -1.03 -33.19 10.66
#